data_46dd99eabc95fd1830e2089285631e27
#
_entry.id   46dd99eabc95fd1830e2089285631e27
#
_cell.length_a   1.000
_cell.length_b   1.000
_cell.length_c   1.000
_cell.angle_alpha   90.00
_cell.angle_beta   90.00
_cell.angle_gamma   90.00
#
_symmetry.space_group_name_H-M   'P 1'
#
loop_
_entity.id
_entity.type
_entity.pdbx_description
1 polymer ?
#
loop_
_entity_poly.entity_id
_entity_poly.type
_entity_poly.pdbx_seq_one_letter_code
_entity_poly.pdbx_strand_id
1 'polypeptide(L)'
;MSNLAPTWVPKHLILDVDGVFTDGKIYQSTEGKVFKVFGPDDHDAINLIKKKLQVTVVSADNRGFEITKTRIEKDMGLDLHLVGSKDRVEWIRNRFDLNDCVYMGDGLYDPLVFRVVK
;
A
#
# COMPACT_ATOMS: atom_id res chain seq x y z
N MET A 1 4.48 34.37 0.87
CA MET A 1 4.55 32.98 0.40
C MET A 1 5.69 32.26 1.09
N SER A 2 5.43 31.10 1.60
CA SER A 2 6.48 30.32 2.25
C SER A 2 7.33 29.61 1.20
N ASN A 3 8.66 29.76 1.30
CA ASN A 3 9.63 29.02 0.50
C ASN A 3 10.23 27.85 1.27
N LEU A 4 9.54 27.44 2.35
CA LEU A 4 10.03 26.34 3.18
C LEU A 4 9.89 25.04 2.42
N ALA A 5 11.01 24.51 1.97
CA ALA A 5 11.08 23.13 1.53
C ALA A 5 10.89 22.22 2.75
N PRO A 6 10.24 21.06 2.60
CA PRO A 6 10.21 20.09 3.69
C PRO A 6 11.64 19.76 4.10
N THR A 7 11.92 19.79 5.41
CA THR A 7 13.23 19.39 5.92
C THR A 7 13.44 17.88 5.82
N TRP A 8 12.37 17.15 5.51
CA TRP A 8 12.38 15.71 5.36
C TRP A 8 11.74 15.33 4.03
N VAL A 9 12.42 14.48 3.28
CA VAL A 9 11.95 13.95 2.00
C VAL A 9 11.92 12.43 2.11
N PRO A 10 10.76 11.80 1.96
CA PRO A 10 10.68 10.34 2.01
C PRO A 10 11.32 9.72 0.78
N LYS A 11 11.82 8.51 0.92
CA LYS A 11 12.34 7.69 -0.18
C LYS A 11 11.40 6.57 -0.56
N HIS A 12 10.59 6.10 0.38
CA HIS A 12 9.73 4.94 0.22
C HIS A 12 8.30 5.27 0.59
N LEU A 13 7.38 4.91 -0.29
CA LEU A 13 5.94 4.95 -0.02
C LEU A 13 5.45 3.50 0.06
N ILE A 14 4.87 3.14 1.19
CA ILE A 14 4.32 1.82 1.43
C ILE A 14 2.81 1.95 1.55
N LEU A 15 2.10 1.22 0.70
CA LEU A 15 0.64 1.32 0.58
C LEU A 15 -0.02 -0.02 0.91
N ASP A 16 -1.05 0.03 1.75
CA ASP A 16 -2.01 -1.06 1.86
C ASP A 16 -2.90 -1.07 0.61
N VAL A 17 -3.64 -2.14 0.39
CA VAL A 17 -4.50 -2.28 -0.79
C VAL A 17 -5.95 -1.95 -0.46
N ASP A 18 -6.58 -2.76 0.38
CA ASP A 18 -8.01 -2.60 0.67
C ASP A 18 -8.23 -1.36 1.52
N GLY A 19 -9.12 -0.48 1.06
CA GLY A 19 -9.34 0.82 1.67
C GLY A 19 -8.38 1.92 1.22
N VAL A 20 -7.36 1.60 0.44
CA VAL A 20 -6.41 2.56 -0.16
C VAL A 20 -6.57 2.60 -1.67
N PHE A 21 -6.40 1.47 -2.36
CA PHE A 21 -6.69 1.33 -3.79
C PHE A 21 -8.13 0.96 -4.07
N THR A 22 -8.83 0.42 -3.10
CA THR A 22 -10.25 0.08 -3.15
C THR A 22 -10.98 0.79 -2.02
N ASP A 23 -12.31 0.68 -1.99
CA ASP A 23 -13.12 1.19 -0.88
C ASP A 23 -13.18 0.21 0.32
N GLY A 24 -12.42 -0.87 0.26
CA GLY A 24 -12.39 -1.90 1.29
C GLY A 24 -13.45 -2.98 1.13
N LYS A 25 -14.37 -2.82 0.19
CA LYS A 25 -15.46 -3.77 -0.03
C LYS A 25 -15.05 -4.84 -1.03
N ILE A 26 -15.69 -5.99 -0.92
CA ILE A 26 -15.49 -7.12 -1.83
C ILE A 26 -16.84 -7.67 -2.28
N TYR A 27 -16.83 -8.34 -3.42
CA TYR A 27 -17.94 -9.20 -3.83
C TYR A 27 -17.56 -10.64 -3.47
N GLN A 28 -18.41 -11.29 -2.68
CA GLN A 28 -18.13 -12.63 -2.19
C GLN A 28 -19.21 -13.62 -2.63
N SER A 29 -18.77 -14.80 -3.05
CA SER A 29 -19.63 -15.96 -3.29
C SER A 29 -19.46 -16.98 -2.16
N THR A 30 -20.22 -18.08 -2.22
CA THR A 30 -20.04 -19.20 -1.28
C THR A 30 -18.66 -19.86 -1.41
N GLU A 31 -17.97 -19.64 -2.52
CA GLU A 31 -16.65 -20.19 -2.81
C GLU A 31 -15.50 -19.23 -2.46
N GLY A 32 -15.82 -17.99 -2.06
CA GLY A 32 -14.84 -17.01 -1.65
C GLY A 32 -15.00 -15.65 -2.33
N LYS A 33 -13.94 -14.84 -2.30
CA LYS A 33 -13.92 -13.52 -2.93
C LYS A 33 -13.91 -13.65 -4.44
N VAL A 34 -14.75 -12.87 -5.12
CA VAL A 34 -14.91 -12.90 -6.57
C VAL A 34 -14.31 -11.66 -7.22
N PHE A 35 -14.64 -10.47 -6.73
CA PHE A 35 -14.22 -9.21 -7.31
C PHE A 35 -13.82 -8.19 -6.26
N LYS A 36 -12.89 -7.31 -6.66
CA LYS A 36 -12.61 -6.02 -6.01
C LYS A 36 -12.79 -4.93 -7.04
N VAL A 37 -13.07 -3.71 -6.58
CA VAL A 37 -13.25 -2.55 -7.47
C VAL A 37 -12.07 -1.60 -7.29
N PHE A 38 -11.37 -1.32 -8.40
CA PHE A 38 -10.24 -0.40 -8.45
C PHE A 38 -10.60 0.80 -9.31
N GLY A 39 -10.18 1.99 -8.88
CA GLY A 39 -10.38 3.20 -9.65
C GLY A 39 -9.25 3.46 -10.65
N PRO A 40 -9.51 4.22 -11.73
CA PRO A 40 -8.50 4.51 -12.75
C PRO A 40 -7.50 5.59 -12.31
N ASP A 41 -7.91 6.51 -11.46
CA ASP A 41 -7.06 7.64 -11.06
C ASP A 41 -5.85 7.22 -10.23
N ASP A 42 -5.97 6.15 -9.48
CA ASP A 42 -4.86 5.62 -8.69
C ASP A 42 -3.68 5.19 -9.58
N HIS A 43 -3.98 4.60 -10.73
CA HIS A 43 -2.94 4.22 -11.68
C HIS A 43 -2.15 5.45 -12.16
N ASP A 44 -2.85 6.52 -12.52
CA ASP A 44 -2.23 7.76 -12.98
C ASP A 44 -1.43 8.42 -11.87
N ALA A 45 -1.98 8.48 -10.66
CA ALA A 45 -1.30 9.04 -9.50
C ALA A 45 -0.02 8.28 -9.18
N ILE A 46 -0.06 6.96 -9.20
CA ILE A 46 1.11 6.11 -8.95
C ILE A 46 2.19 6.33 -10.01
N ASN A 47 1.81 6.49 -11.27
CA ASN A 47 2.78 6.78 -12.33
C ASN A 47 3.56 8.08 -12.09
N LEU A 48 2.92 9.06 -11.48
CA LEU A 48 3.58 10.31 -11.08
C LEU A 48 4.49 10.10 -9.86
N ILE A 49 3.99 9.39 -8.86
CA ILE A 49 4.72 9.15 -7.60
C ILE A 49 5.98 8.32 -7.83
N LYS A 50 5.92 7.30 -8.68
CA LYS A 50 7.07 6.43 -8.98
C LYS A 50 8.29 7.17 -9.52
N LYS A 51 8.11 8.36 -10.06
CA LYS A 51 9.21 9.20 -10.53
C LYS A 51 10.05 9.79 -9.39
N LYS A 52 9.49 9.84 -8.19
CA LYS A 52 10.09 10.48 -7.02
C LYS A 52 10.35 9.53 -5.86
N LEU A 53 9.51 8.53 -5.71
CA LEU A 53 9.52 7.60 -4.58
C LEU A 53 9.54 6.16 -5.07
N GLN A 54 10.17 5.29 -4.29
CA GLN A 54 10.00 3.87 -4.46
C GLN A 54 8.66 3.47 -3.82
N VAL A 55 7.81 2.81 -4.57
CA VAL A 55 6.47 2.39 -4.11
C VAL A 55 6.45 0.90 -3.87
N THR A 56 6.03 0.50 -2.69
CA THR A 56 5.84 -0.90 -2.31
C THR A 56 4.42 -1.06 -1.78
N VAL A 57 3.76 -2.13 -2.20
CA VAL A 57 2.37 -2.38 -1.82
C VAL A 57 2.31 -3.65 -0.98
N VAL A 58 1.54 -3.61 0.10
CA VAL A 58 1.34 -4.74 1.00
C VAL A 58 -0.15 -5.04 1.13
N SER A 59 -0.47 -6.31 1.21
CA SER A 59 -1.84 -6.77 1.48
C SER A 59 -1.80 -7.92 2.48
N ALA A 60 -2.74 -7.95 3.40
CA ALA A 60 -2.95 -9.08 4.30
C ALA A 60 -4.02 -10.05 3.78
N ASP A 61 -4.67 -9.70 2.68
CA ASP A 61 -5.78 -10.47 2.13
C ASP A 61 -5.28 -11.68 1.34
N ASN A 62 -5.06 -12.78 2.04
CA ASN A 62 -4.63 -14.03 1.42
C ASN A 62 -5.67 -14.57 0.43
N ARG A 63 -6.95 -14.48 0.77
CA ARG A 63 -8.04 -15.05 -0.06
C ARG A 63 -8.28 -14.29 -1.35
N GLY A 64 -8.10 -12.96 -1.33
CA GLY A 64 -8.25 -12.12 -2.51
C GLY A 64 -6.93 -11.72 -3.13
N PHE A 65 -5.83 -12.37 -2.77
CA PHE A 65 -4.49 -11.96 -3.19
C PHE A 65 -4.30 -12.03 -4.70
N GLU A 66 -4.81 -13.05 -5.36
CA GLU A 66 -4.68 -13.19 -6.82
C GLU A 66 -5.41 -12.07 -7.58
N ILE A 67 -6.55 -11.61 -7.05
CA ILE A 67 -7.28 -10.47 -7.62
C ILE A 67 -6.42 -9.21 -7.50
N THR A 68 -5.89 -8.96 -6.32
CA THR A 68 -5.01 -7.83 -6.02
C THR A 68 -3.76 -7.87 -6.89
N LYS A 69 -3.14 -9.03 -7.02
CA LYS A 69 -1.92 -9.24 -7.79
C LYS A 69 -2.11 -8.88 -9.26
N THR A 70 -3.24 -9.26 -9.85
CA THR A 70 -3.56 -8.92 -11.23
C THR A 70 -3.56 -7.40 -11.44
N ARG A 71 -4.17 -6.65 -10.53
CA ARG A 71 -4.22 -5.19 -10.65
C ARG A 71 -2.89 -4.54 -10.32
N ILE A 72 -2.30 -4.90 -9.19
CA ILE A 72 -1.14 -4.20 -8.64
C ILE A 72 0.16 -4.56 -9.39
N GLU A 73 0.43 -5.85 -9.58
CA GLU A 73 1.65 -6.28 -10.27
C GLU A 73 1.50 -6.22 -11.78
N LYS A 74 0.47 -6.86 -12.31
CA LYS A 74 0.31 -7.01 -13.76
C LYS A 74 -0.04 -5.71 -14.45
N ASP A 75 -1.07 -5.01 -13.96
CA ASP A 75 -1.55 -3.79 -14.62
C ASP A 75 -0.71 -2.56 -14.25
N MET A 76 -0.36 -2.41 -12.98
CA MET A 76 0.32 -1.21 -12.48
C MET A 76 1.84 -1.37 -12.37
N GLY A 77 2.35 -2.58 -12.44
CA GLY A 77 3.78 -2.84 -12.38
C GLY A 77 4.42 -2.51 -11.03
N LEU A 78 3.66 -2.64 -9.93
CA LEU A 78 4.14 -2.34 -8.60
C LEU A 78 4.61 -3.60 -7.89
N ASP A 79 5.54 -3.39 -6.94
CA ASP A 79 6.01 -4.43 -6.05
C ASP A 79 4.95 -4.72 -4.99
N LEU A 80 4.43 -5.95 -4.96
CA LEU A 80 3.35 -6.37 -4.08
C LEU A 80 3.79 -7.52 -3.20
N HIS A 81 3.49 -7.43 -1.91
CA HIS A 81 3.80 -8.48 -0.94
C HIS A 81 2.59 -8.84 -0.08
N LEU A 82 2.44 -10.13 0.17
CA LEU A 82 1.45 -10.63 1.13
C LEU A 82 2.06 -10.57 2.52
N VAL A 83 1.56 -9.64 3.34
CA VAL A 83 2.08 -9.40 4.69
C VAL A 83 0.92 -9.30 5.66
N GLY A 84 0.87 -10.17 6.65
CA GLY A 84 -0.15 -10.13 7.69
C GLY A 84 -0.19 -8.77 8.40
N SER A 85 -1.37 -8.31 8.77
CA SER A 85 -1.55 -6.98 9.37
C SER A 85 -0.74 -6.78 10.64
N LYS A 86 -0.57 -7.83 11.44
CA LYS A 86 0.21 -7.79 12.69
C LYS A 86 1.71 -7.87 12.45
N ASP A 87 2.13 -8.29 11.26
CA ASP A 87 3.55 -8.52 10.93
C ASP A 87 4.18 -7.33 10.19
N ARG A 88 3.40 -6.32 9.85
CA ARG A 88 3.85 -5.22 8.97
C ARG A 88 4.98 -4.40 9.56
N VAL A 89 4.93 -4.09 10.85
CA VAL A 89 5.99 -3.30 11.49
C VAL A 89 7.35 -3.97 11.31
N GLU A 90 7.45 -5.26 11.65
CA GLU A 90 8.70 -6.01 11.52
C GLU A 90 9.09 -6.19 10.05
N TRP A 91 8.13 -6.44 9.18
CA TRP A 91 8.38 -6.59 7.76
C TRP A 91 8.98 -5.30 7.16
N ILE A 92 8.42 -4.14 7.50
CA ILE A 92 8.90 -2.84 7.04
C ILE A 92 10.27 -2.54 7.64
N ARG A 93 10.43 -2.75 8.95
CA ARG A 93 11.68 -2.50 9.65
C ARG A 93 12.85 -3.28 9.07
N ASN A 94 12.60 -4.52 8.65
CA ASN A 94 13.64 -5.39 8.09
C ASN A 94 14.03 -5.03 6.65
N ARG A 95 13.24 -4.20 5.97
CA ARG A 95 13.44 -3.88 4.54
C ARG A 95 13.81 -2.44 4.28
N PHE A 96 13.38 -1.52 5.15
CA PHE A 96 13.52 -0.08 4.91
C PHE A 96 14.00 0.63 6.17
N ASP A 97 14.64 1.77 5.96
CA ASP A 97 14.85 2.72 7.04
C ASP A 97 13.51 3.38 7.35
N LEU A 98 13.01 3.20 8.56
CA LEU A 98 11.71 3.73 8.98
C LEU A 98 11.64 5.26 8.86
N ASN A 99 12.76 5.93 9.00
CA ASN A 99 12.81 7.39 8.87
C ASN A 99 12.60 7.88 7.42
N ASP A 100 12.78 7.00 6.45
CA ASP A 100 12.60 7.31 5.04
C ASP A 100 11.24 6.87 4.49
N CYS A 101 10.37 6.31 5.34
CA CYS A 101 9.11 5.71 4.93
C CYS A 101 7.90 6.57 5.23
N VAL A 102 6.97 6.59 4.27
CA VAL A 102 5.58 7.01 4.46
C VAL A 102 4.71 5.79 4.26
N TYR A 103 3.69 5.65 5.09
CA TYR A 103 2.76 4.53 5.02
C TYR A 103 1.32 5.03 4.96
N MET A 104 0.52 4.40 4.11
CA MET A 104 -0.92 4.64 4.01
C MET A 104 -1.69 3.35 4.19
N GLY A 105 -2.66 3.34 5.10
CA GLY A 105 -3.52 2.20 5.35
C GLY A 105 -4.76 2.63 6.14
N ASP A 106 -5.81 1.81 6.09
CA ASP A 106 -7.09 2.07 6.75
C ASP A 106 -7.49 1.01 7.79
N GLY A 107 -6.64 0.01 8.00
CA GLY A 107 -6.96 -1.14 8.83
C GLY A 107 -6.79 -0.91 10.33
N LEU A 108 -7.38 -1.80 11.11
CA LEU A 108 -7.35 -1.74 12.57
C LEU A 108 -5.93 -1.77 13.15
N TYR A 109 -5.02 -2.50 12.51
CA TYR A 109 -3.64 -2.66 12.98
C TYR A 109 -2.67 -1.62 12.39
N ASP A 110 -3.10 -0.80 11.45
CA ASP A 110 -2.24 0.19 10.81
C ASP A 110 -1.65 1.24 11.78
N PRO A 111 -2.34 1.64 12.87
CA PRO A 111 -1.72 2.51 13.87
C PRO A 111 -0.40 2.00 14.43
N LEU A 112 -0.17 0.69 14.44
CA LEU A 112 1.12 0.13 14.87
C LEU A 112 2.24 0.55 13.91
N VAL A 113 1.93 0.65 12.62
CA VAL A 113 2.87 1.13 11.60
C VAL A 113 3.06 2.63 11.71
N PHE A 114 1.97 3.39 11.87
CA PHE A 114 2.02 4.86 11.97
C PHE A 114 2.92 5.34 13.11
N ARG A 115 3.05 4.56 14.16
CA ARG A 115 3.89 4.91 15.32
C ARG A 115 5.38 4.83 15.05
N VAL A 116 5.80 4.06 14.05
CA VAL A 116 7.21 3.76 13.81
C VAL A 116 7.76 4.38 12.52
N VAL A 117 6.90 4.70 11.55
CA VAL A 117 7.31 5.40 10.33
C VAL A 117 7.28 6.91 10.53
N LYS A 118 7.86 7.62 9.60
CA LYS A 118 7.87 9.08 9.60
C LYS A 118 6.54 9.65 9.04
#